data_12a7de38849dbab29592d65dadebbd14
#
_entry.id   12a7de38849dbab29592d65dadebbd14
#
_cell.length_a   1.000
_cell.length_b   1.000
_cell.length_c   1.000
_cell.angle_alpha   90.00
_cell.angle_beta   90.00
_cell.angle_gamma   90.00
#
_symmetry.space_group_name_H-M   'P 1'
#
loop_
_entity.id
_entity.type
_entity.pdbx_description
1 polymer ?
#
loop_
_entity_poly.entity_id
_entity_poly.type
_entity_poly.pdbx_seq_one_letter_code
_entity_poly.pdbx_strand_id
1 'polypeptide(L)'
;MENSNPLAKIEDVSFRYPKSDADALSGVSLEIPRGSFFALLGPNGAGKTTLLRLLCGRFAKFSGTIELADDVRGANAFLDPIACGILLENPGIYPKLSINEYVDYFVGFYAARIPEWNDAEARERIASLAKSLELPSLDTRMGKLSLGNRQKVQLLRAMAPAPRLLILDEPVANLDPMSRETVWKLIADWRRQEGGTAIVCSHILAEMEEEATDFAIIDRGHVLKSGRVADIASETATFRVEVRGNLAAGKTPESLTPEKIRDILAAAGIEAEVAPAQSSLSRLYRETV
;
A
#
# COMPACT_ATOMS: atom_id res chain seq x y z
N MET A 1 -5.13 15.00 22.63
CA MET A 1 -4.90 13.71 21.93
C MET A 1 -6.29 13.13 21.72
N GLU A 2 -6.84 13.34 20.54
CA GLU A 2 -8.13 12.76 20.19
C GLU A 2 -7.98 11.25 20.14
N ASN A 3 -8.74 10.57 20.98
CA ASN A 3 -8.95 9.12 20.98
C ASN A 3 -9.76 8.78 19.72
N SER A 4 -9.15 8.90 18.55
CA SER A 4 -9.80 8.47 17.32
C SER A 4 -9.77 6.95 17.32
N ASN A 5 -10.96 6.35 17.43
CA ASN A 5 -11.17 4.91 17.30
C ASN A 5 -10.45 4.40 16.04
N PRO A 6 -9.64 3.33 16.09
CA PRO A 6 -8.95 2.81 14.90
C PRO A 6 -9.96 2.47 13.79
N LEU A 7 -9.50 2.44 12.54
CA LEU A 7 -10.33 1.99 11.43
C LEU A 7 -10.65 0.49 11.54
N ALA A 8 -9.66 -0.28 11.95
CA ALA A 8 -9.83 -1.71 12.23
C ALA A 8 -9.00 -2.12 13.44
N LYS A 9 -9.59 -2.96 14.29
CA LYS A 9 -8.93 -3.62 15.42
C LYS A 9 -9.03 -5.12 15.22
N ILE A 10 -7.90 -5.78 15.24
CA ILE A 10 -7.76 -7.23 15.03
C ILE A 10 -7.19 -7.79 16.32
N GLU A 11 -7.87 -8.79 16.93
CA GLU A 11 -7.48 -9.37 18.21
C GLU A 11 -7.48 -10.90 18.13
N ASP A 12 -6.32 -11.48 18.37
CA ASP A 12 -6.06 -12.92 18.44
C ASP A 12 -6.59 -13.72 17.23
N VAL A 13 -6.48 -13.14 16.03
CA VAL A 13 -7.02 -13.75 14.82
C VAL A 13 -6.12 -14.90 14.35
N SER A 14 -6.72 -16.08 14.23
CA SER A 14 -6.07 -17.25 13.65
C SER A 14 -6.94 -17.83 12.54
N PHE A 15 -6.28 -18.28 11.46
CA PHE A 15 -6.95 -18.83 10.30
C PHE A 15 -6.13 -19.93 9.63
N ARG A 16 -6.84 -21.02 9.26
CA ARG A 16 -6.29 -22.13 8.49
C ARG A 16 -7.10 -22.37 7.23
N TYR A 17 -6.45 -22.50 6.10
CA TYR A 17 -7.14 -22.91 4.87
C TYR A 17 -7.67 -24.33 4.97
N PRO A 18 -8.83 -24.63 4.35
CA PRO A 18 -9.29 -26.01 4.23
C PRO A 18 -8.22 -26.90 3.59
N LYS A 19 -7.97 -28.07 4.18
CA LYS A 19 -6.96 -29.05 3.74
C LYS A 19 -5.50 -28.60 3.93
N SER A 20 -5.22 -27.58 4.72
CA SER A 20 -3.88 -27.20 5.15
C SER A 20 -3.58 -27.77 6.52
N ASP A 21 -2.37 -28.28 6.76
CA ASP A 21 -1.92 -28.74 8.05
C ASP A 21 -1.37 -27.61 8.94
N ALA A 22 -1.05 -26.45 8.33
CA ALA A 22 -0.52 -25.29 9.02
C ALA A 22 -1.50 -24.09 8.99
N ASP A 23 -1.44 -23.29 10.05
CA ASP A 23 -2.15 -22.02 10.12
C ASP A 23 -1.52 -21.01 9.17
N ALA A 24 -2.35 -20.29 8.44
CA ALA A 24 -1.94 -19.17 7.60
C ALA A 24 -1.82 -17.87 8.41
N LEU A 25 -2.57 -17.78 9.52
CA LEU A 25 -2.46 -16.73 10.54
C LEU A 25 -2.60 -17.39 11.91
N SER A 26 -1.86 -16.92 12.90
CA SER A 26 -1.81 -17.49 14.24
C SER A 26 -1.68 -16.39 15.29
N GLY A 27 -2.77 -16.11 16.03
CA GLY A 27 -2.79 -15.12 17.10
C GLY A 27 -2.48 -13.68 16.66
N VAL A 28 -2.91 -13.30 15.45
CA VAL A 28 -2.62 -11.96 14.90
C VAL A 28 -3.42 -10.91 15.65
N SER A 29 -2.69 -9.95 16.26
CA SER A 29 -3.27 -8.77 16.91
C SER A 29 -2.60 -7.52 16.38
N LEU A 30 -3.42 -6.58 15.85
CA LEU A 30 -2.93 -5.29 15.37
C LEU A 30 -4.08 -4.29 15.23
N GLU A 31 -3.75 -3.01 15.27
CA GLU A 31 -4.66 -1.89 15.01
C GLU A 31 -4.26 -1.15 13.75
N ILE A 32 -5.25 -0.74 12.96
CA ILE A 32 -5.05 0.06 11.76
C ILE A 32 -5.61 1.45 12.03
N PRO A 33 -4.76 2.48 12.18
CA PRO A 33 -5.21 3.83 12.45
C PRO A 33 -5.99 4.43 11.28
N ARG A 34 -6.95 5.31 11.57
CA ARG A 34 -7.63 6.11 10.54
C ARG A 34 -6.68 7.07 9.86
N GLY A 35 -6.88 7.28 8.56
CA GLY A 35 -6.06 8.19 7.76
C GLY A 35 -4.61 7.72 7.59
N SER A 36 -4.29 6.48 7.96
CA SER A 36 -2.95 5.93 7.81
C SER A 36 -2.68 5.44 6.38
N PHE A 37 -1.44 5.52 5.98
CA PHE A 37 -0.87 4.68 4.94
C PHE A 37 -0.19 3.51 5.66
N PHE A 38 -0.93 2.41 5.79
CA PHE A 38 -0.53 1.26 6.58
C PHE A 38 0.22 0.24 5.73
N ALA A 39 1.52 0.09 5.98
CA ALA A 39 2.39 -0.85 5.29
C ALA A 39 2.33 -2.23 5.94
N LEU A 40 1.82 -3.23 5.23
CA LEU A 40 1.82 -4.63 5.67
C LEU A 40 2.97 -5.38 5.03
N LEU A 41 4.00 -5.67 5.82
CA LEU A 41 5.29 -6.17 5.40
C LEU A 41 5.48 -7.65 5.75
N GLY A 42 6.29 -8.36 4.98
CA GLY A 42 6.62 -9.75 5.26
C GLY A 42 7.04 -10.51 4.00
N PRO A 43 7.70 -11.66 4.14
CA PRO A 43 8.08 -12.49 3.00
C PRO A 43 6.85 -13.09 2.30
N ASN A 44 7.06 -13.70 1.13
CA ASN A 44 6.01 -14.44 0.44
C ASN A 44 5.56 -15.63 1.30
N GLY A 45 4.25 -15.82 1.41
CA GLY A 45 3.67 -16.85 2.28
C GLY A 45 3.55 -16.47 3.76
N ALA A 46 3.95 -15.26 4.17
CA ALA A 46 3.87 -14.80 5.56
C ALA A 46 2.44 -14.67 6.12
N GLY A 47 1.41 -14.64 5.27
CA GLY A 47 0.02 -14.47 5.68
C GLY A 47 -0.62 -13.13 5.31
N LYS A 48 0.12 -12.19 4.69
CA LYS A 48 -0.36 -10.85 4.31
C LYS A 48 -1.67 -10.87 3.52
N THR A 49 -1.66 -11.52 2.35
CA THR A 49 -2.86 -11.67 1.50
C THR A 49 -4.00 -12.38 2.23
N THR A 50 -3.69 -13.32 3.13
CA THR A 50 -4.70 -14.01 3.95
C THR A 50 -5.38 -13.03 4.90
N LEU A 51 -4.61 -12.17 5.58
CA LEU A 51 -5.14 -11.13 6.45
C LEU A 51 -6.03 -10.14 5.67
N LEU A 52 -5.57 -9.67 4.50
CA LEU A 52 -6.38 -8.80 3.65
C LEU A 52 -7.69 -9.48 3.21
N ARG A 53 -7.65 -10.76 2.86
CA ARG A 53 -8.85 -11.53 2.48
C ARG A 53 -9.82 -11.70 3.64
N LEU A 54 -9.33 -11.85 4.87
CA LEU A 54 -10.17 -11.89 6.07
C LEU A 54 -10.84 -10.53 6.31
N LEU A 55 -10.10 -9.44 6.25
CA LEU A 55 -10.66 -8.08 6.33
C LEU A 55 -11.75 -7.85 5.29
N CYS A 56 -11.54 -8.32 4.06
CA CYS A 56 -12.53 -8.24 2.98
C CYS A 56 -13.71 -9.21 3.13
N GLY A 57 -13.80 -9.98 4.23
CA GLY A 57 -14.90 -10.92 4.47
C GLY A 57 -14.93 -12.13 3.53
N ARG A 58 -13.79 -12.48 2.90
CA ARG A 58 -13.71 -13.65 1.98
C ARG A 58 -13.83 -14.97 2.72
N PHE A 59 -13.60 -14.98 4.02
CA PHE A 59 -13.70 -16.15 4.88
C PHE A 59 -14.51 -15.82 6.13
N ALA A 60 -15.61 -16.54 6.34
CA ALA A 60 -16.51 -16.31 7.46
C ALA A 60 -16.10 -17.06 8.75
N LYS A 61 -15.15 -18.01 8.64
CA LYS A 61 -14.72 -18.85 9.78
C LYS A 61 -13.25 -18.60 10.09
N PHE A 62 -12.99 -18.01 11.23
CA PHE A 62 -11.66 -17.79 11.82
C PHE A 62 -11.87 -17.69 13.35
N SER A 63 -10.80 -17.78 14.14
CA SER A 63 -10.82 -17.48 15.58
C SER A 63 -10.34 -16.05 15.84
N GLY A 64 -10.68 -15.51 16.99
CA GLY A 64 -10.42 -14.12 17.34
C GLY A 64 -11.50 -13.16 16.85
N THR A 65 -11.21 -11.87 16.88
CA THR A 65 -12.16 -10.82 16.52
C THR A 65 -11.54 -9.82 15.52
N ILE A 66 -12.39 -9.29 14.62
CA ILE A 66 -12.07 -8.17 13.73
C ILE A 66 -13.18 -7.14 13.93
N GLU A 67 -12.85 -6.02 14.54
CA GLU A 67 -13.74 -4.90 14.72
C GLU A 67 -13.41 -3.84 13.66
N LEU A 68 -14.44 -3.41 12.94
CA LEU A 68 -14.33 -2.36 11.91
C LEU A 68 -15.09 -1.13 12.36
N ALA A 69 -14.58 0.02 12.04
CA ALA A 69 -15.27 1.28 12.26
C ALA A 69 -16.58 1.35 11.46
N ASP A 70 -17.59 2.03 11.99
CA ASP A 70 -18.96 2.02 11.46
C ASP A 70 -19.06 2.53 10.02
N ASP A 71 -18.19 3.45 9.63
CA ASP A 71 -18.17 4.07 8.31
C ASP A 71 -17.56 3.20 7.19
N VAL A 72 -16.93 2.09 7.57
CA VAL A 72 -16.39 1.08 6.63
C VAL A 72 -16.99 -0.30 6.86
N ARG A 73 -17.84 -0.46 7.89
CA ARG A 73 -18.46 -1.71 8.26
C ARG A 73 -19.81 -1.91 7.55
N GLY A 74 -19.95 -3.00 6.83
CA GLY A 74 -21.20 -3.43 6.23
C GLY A 74 -22.11 -4.21 7.20
N ALA A 75 -23.31 -4.53 6.73
CA ALA A 75 -24.36 -5.19 7.52
C ALA A 75 -23.95 -6.55 8.13
N ASN A 76 -22.98 -7.24 7.54
CA ASN A 76 -22.52 -8.56 7.98
C ASN A 76 -21.26 -8.48 8.87
N ALA A 77 -20.97 -7.34 9.49
CA ALA A 77 -19.77 -7.07 10.28
C ALA A 77 -18.44 -7.14 9.50
N PHE A 78 -18.47 -7.38 8.17
CA PHE A 78 -17.32 -7.25 7.27
C PHE A 78 -17.28 -5.87 6.61
N LEU A 79 -16.22 -5.58 5.87
CA LEU A 79 -16.10 -4.34 5.14
C LEU A 79 -17.27 -4.13 4.17
N ASP A 80 -17.80 -2.90 4.15
CA ASP A 80 -18.77 -2.50 3.14
C ASP A 80 -18.05 -2.33 1.79
N PRO A 81 -18.43 -3.10 0.76
CA PRO A 81 -17.81 -2.97 -0.57
C PRO A 81 -17.94 -1.59 -1.19
N ILE A 82 -18.88 -0.75 -0.71
CA ILE A 82 -19.08 0.61 -1.21
C ILE A 82 -18.07 1.57 -0.61
N ALA A 83 -17.77 1.40 0.69
CA ALA A 83 -16.80 2.24 1.39
C ALA A 83 -15.35 1.85 1.08
N CYS A 84 -15.13 0.74 0.37
CA CYS A 84 -13.81 0.13 0.19
C CYS A 84 -13.43 -0.04 -1.27
N GLY A 85 -12.27 0.46 -1.65
CA GLY A 85 -11.59 0.10 -2.90
C GLY A 85 -10.64 -1.06 -2.68
N ILE A 86 -10.83 -2.16 -3.41
CA ILE A 86 -10.08 -3.40 -3.17
C ILE A 86 -9.35 -3.81 -4.43
N LEU A 87 -8.03 -3.99 -4.31
CA LEU A 87 -7.17 -4.60 -5.32
C LEU A 87 -6.39 -5.72 -4.65
N LEU A 88 -6.81 -6.96 -4.87
CA LEU A 88 -6.10 -8.15 -4.43
C LEU A 88 -5.31 -8.75 -5.58
N GLU A 89 -4.34 -9.60 -5.22
CA GLU A 89 -3.50 -10.32 -6.18
C GLU A 89 -4.32 -10.98 -7.31
N ASN A 90 -3.85 -10.82 -8.55
CA ASN A 90 -4.47 -11.36 -9.76
C ASN A 90 -5.96 -10.98 -9.94
N PRO A 91 -6.28 -9.69 -9.99
CA PRO A 91 -7.65 -9.29 -10.27
C PRO A 91 -8.08 -9.78 -11.66
N GLY A 92 -9.25 -10.42 -11.70
CA GLY A 92 -9.84 -10.88 -12.94
C GLY A 92 -10.09 -9.72 -13.90
N ILE A 93 -9.87 -9.98 -15.19
CA ILE A 93 -10.20 -9.01 -16.24
C ILE A 93 -11.31 -9.57 -17.13
N TYR A 94 -12.06 -8.67 -17.76
CA TYR A 94 -13.04 -9.00 -18.80
C TYR A 94 -12.44 -8.64 -20.17
N PRO A 95 -11.73 -9.56 -20.86
CA PRO A 95 -10.90 -9.24 -22.03
C PRO A 95 -11.65 -8.59 -23.19
N LYS A 96 -12.97 -8.82 -23.27
CA LYS A 96 -13.85 -8.31 -24.34
C LYS A 96 -14.35 -6.89 -24.07
N LEU A 97 -14.37 -6.44 -22.81
CA LEU A 97 -14.80 -5.09 -22.45
C LEU A 97 -13.68 -4.08 -22.75
N SER A 98 -14.06 -2.86 -23.15
CA SER A 98 -13.16 -1.71 -23.10
C SER A 98 -12.91 -1.28 -21.64
N ILE A 99 -11.93 -0.41 -21.42
CA ILE A 99 -11.69 0.16 -20.08
C ILE A 99 -12.95 0.88 -19.59
N ASN A 100 -13.59 1.68 -20.43
CA ASN A 100 -14.84 2.37 -20.11
C ASN A 100 -15.94 1.38 -19.71
N GLU A 101 -16.24 0.41 -20.55
CA GLU A 101 -17.27 -0.62 -20.28
C GLU A 101 -16.98 -1.38 -18.98
N TYR A 102 -15.70 -1.66 -18.71
CA TYR A 102 -15.27 -2.33 -17.49
C TYR A 102 -15.50 -1.46 -16.25
N VAL A 103 -15.12 -0.19 -16.29
CA VAL A 103 -15.29 0.75 -15.18
C VAL A 103 -16.78 1.02 -14.95
N ASP A 104 -17.55 1.31 -16.01
CA ASP A 104 -19.00 1.55 -15.95
C ASP A 104 -19.75 0.36 -15.34
N TYR A 105 -19.35 -0.86 -15.67
CA TYR A 105 -19.94 -2.07 -15.08
C TYR A 105 -19.84 -2.07 -13.55
N PHE A 106 -18.68 -1.71 -12.98
CA PHE A 106 -18.50 -1.64 -11.52
C PHE A 106 -19.15 -0.39 -10.92
N VAL A 107 -19.02 0.77 -11.59
CA VAL A 107 -19.64 2.03 -11.16
C VAL A 107 -21.15 1.88 -11.03
N GLY A 108 -21.80 1.11 -11.91
CA GLY A 108 -23.23 0.83 -11.82
C GLY A 108 -23.67 0.18 -10.50
N PHE A 109 -22.81 -0.63 -9.87
CA PHE A 109 -23.10 -1.19 -8.54
C PHE A 109 -23.03 -0.15 -7.43
N TYR A 110 -22.10 0.82 -7.53
CA TYR A 110 -21.99 1.91 -6.57
C TYR A 110 -23.15 2.89 -6.72
N ALA A 111 -23.48 3.29 -7.96
CA ALA A 111 -24.61 4.16 -8.26
C ALA A 111 -25.95 3.62 -7.72
N ALA A 112 -26.14 2.30 -7.78
CA ALA A 112 -27.35 1.66 -7.27
C ALA A 112 -27.46 1.65 -5.75
N ARG A 113 -26.38 1.93 -5.00
CA ARG A 113 -26.30 1.76 -3.54
C ARG A 113 -25.95 3.02 -2.76
N ILE A 114 -25.33 4.00 -3.40
CA ILE A 114 -24.99 5.29 -2.78
C ILE A 114 -26.15 6.25 -3.03
N PRO A 115 -26.91 6.68 -2.00
CA PRO A 115 -28.10 7.52 -2.17
C PRO A 115 -27.83 8.86 -2.86
N GLU A 116 -26.64 9.42 -2.65
CA GLU A 116 -26.22 10.73 -3.18
C GLU A 116 -25.20 10.59 -4.33
N TRP A 117 -25.27 9.45 -5.06
CA TRP A 117 -24.37 9.23 -6.17
C TRP A 117 -24.52 10.28 -7.25
N ASN A 118 -23.41 10.92 -7.64
CA ASN A 118 -23.37 11.90 -8.72
C ASN A 118 -22.56 11.35 -9.90
N ASP A 119 -23.25 10.97 -10.96
CA ASP A 119 -22.63 10.43 -12.18
C ASP A 119 -21.63 11.38 -12.82
N ALA A 120 -21.87 12.70 -12.78
CA ALA A 120 -20.98 13.68 -13.39
C ALA A 120 -19.66 13.75 -12.62
N GLU A 121 -19.72 13.83 -11.31
CA GLU A 121 -18.52 13.82 -10.44
C GLU A 121 -17.74 12.52 -10.56
N ALA A 122 -18.43 11.38 -10.62
CA ALA A 122 -17.81 10.08 -10.80
C ALA A 122 -17.06 10.00 -12.14
N ARG A 123 -17.66 10.49 -13.23
CA ARG A 123 -17.02 10.52 -14.55
C ARG A 123 -15.82 11.46 -14.59
N GLU A 124 -15.91 12.63 -13.96
CA GLU A 124 -14.78 13.56 -13.84
C GLU A 124 -13.62 12.93 -13.06
N ARG A 125 -13.92 12.28 -11.94
CA ARG A 125 -12.93 11.55 -11.14
C ARG A 125 -12.27 10.42 -11.95
N ILE A 126 -13.06 9.61 -12.66
CA ILE A 126 -12.54 8.53 -13.51
C ILE A 126 -11.61 9.09 -14.59
N ALA A 127 -12.01 10.19 -15.25
CA ALA A 127 -11.18 10.81 -16.27
C ALA A 127 -9.86 11.36 -15.68
N SER A 128 -9.92 11.99 -14.51
CA SER A 128 -8.76 12.50 -13.79
C SER A 128 -7.81 11.35 -13.38
N LEU A 129 -8.34 10.27 -12.79
CA LEU A 129 -7.56 9.10 -12.41
C LEU A 129 -6.93 8.41 -13.62
N ALA A 130 -7.67 8.25 -14.71
CA ALA A 130 -7.18 7.66 -15.95
C ALA A 130 -6.00 8.46 -16.53
N LYS A 131 -6.09 9.79 -16.48
CA LYS A 131 -5.02 10.69 -16.89
C LYS A 131 -3.80 10.57 -15.97
N SER A 132 -4.00 10.59 -14.66
CA SER A 132 -2.91 10.45 -13.67
C SER A 132 -2.20 9.11 -13.77
N LEU A 133 -2.92 8.05 -14.09
CA LEU A 133 -2.39 6.70 -14.31
C LEU A 133 -1.78 6.52 -15.71
N GLU A 134 -1.84 7.54 -16.57
CA GLU A 134 -1.35 7.48 -17.95
C GLU A 134 -1.92 6.28 -18.72
N LEU A 135 -3.22 6.05 -18.55
CA LEU A 135 -3.90 4.96 -19.24
C LEU A 135 -4.03 5.25 -20.75
N PRO A 136 -4.00 4.24 -21.60
CA PRO A 136 -4.35 4.41 -23.01
C PRO A 136 -5.80 4.86 -23.16
N SER A 137 -6.25 5.10 -24.42
CA SER A 137 -7.66 5.41 -24.66
C SER A 137 -8.57 4.46 -23.92
N LEU A 138 -9.58 5.01 -23.22
CA LEU A 138 -10.56 4.24 -22.45
C LEU A 138 -11.42 3.29 -23.33
N ASP A 139 -11.40 3.46 -24.64
CA ASP A 139 -12.03 2.54 -25.60
C ASP A 139 -11.17 1.30 -25.89
N THR A 140 -9.94 1.27 -25.36
CA THR A 140 -9.05 0.11 -25.53
C THR A 140 -9.61 -1.11 -24.79
N ARG A 141 -9.68 -2.24 -25.48
CA ARG A 141 -10.14 -3.52 -24.86
C ARG A 141 -9.15 -4.02 -23.82
N MET A 142 -9.66 -4.46 -22.67
CA MET A 142 -8.87 -4.99 -21.56
C MET A 142 -7.93 -6.11 -21.96
N GLY A 143 -8.35 -6.96 -22.91
CA GLY A 143 -7.51 -8.05 -23.44
C GLY A 143 -6.27 -7.62 -24.20
N LYS A 144 -6.24 -6.38 -24.70
CA LYS A 144 -5.09 -5.81 -25.44
C LYS A 144 -4.09 -5.07 -24.55
N LEU A 145 -4.42 -4.87 -23.28
CA LEU A 145 -3.58 -4.14 -22.34
C LEU A 145 -2.39 -4.99 -21.89
N SER A 146 -1.24 -4.33 -21.68
CA SER A 146 -0.12 -4.89 -20.95
C SER A 146 -0.53 -5.26 -19.51
N LEU A 147 0.24 -6.09 -18.83
CA LEU A 147 -0.01 -6.43 -17.42
C LEU A 147 -0.02 -5.17 -16.54
N GLY A 148 0.94 -4.26 -16.76
CA GLY A 148 0.99 -3.00 -16.02
C GLY A 148 -0.24 -2.12 -16.26
N ASN A 149 -0.71 -1.98 -17.51
CA ASN A 149 -1.93 -1.22 -17.78
C ASN A 149 -3.18 -1.89 -17.20
N ARG A 150 -3.24 -3.22 -17.16
CA ARG A 150 -4.32 -3.94 -16.46
C ARG A 150 -4.31 -3.61 -14.97
N GLN A 151 -3.13 -3.59 -14.35
CA GLN A 151 -2.95 -3.21 -12.94
C GLN A 151 -3.44 -1.79 -12.69
N LYS A 152 -3.03 -0.83 -13.52
CA LYS A 152 -3.49 0.57 -13.45
C LYS A 152 -5.02 0.69 -13.59
N VAL A 153 -5.66 -0.07 -14.48
CA VAL A 153 -7.14 -0.08 -14.62
C VAL A 153 -7.82 -0.67 -13.38
N GLN A 154 -7.23 -1.69 -12.74
CA GLN A 154 -7.77 -2.22 -11.49
C GLN A 154 -7.69 -1.19 -10.35
N LEU A 155 -6.60 -0.43 -10.29
CA LEU A 155 -6.46 0.67 -9.33
C LEU A 155 -7.48 1.78 -9.62
N LEU A 156 -7.64 2.18 -10.90
CA LEU A 156 -8.70 3.10 -11.32
C LEU A 156 -10.06 2.66 -10.80
N ARG A 157 -10.44 1.40 -11.03
CA ARG A 157 -11.70 0.83 -10.55
C ARG A 157 -11.83 0.90 -9.03
N ALA A 158 -10.76 0.59 -8.30
CA ALA A 158 -10.78 0.61 -6.83
C ALA A 158 -10.96 2.03 -6.28
N MET A 159 -10.43 3.05 -6.96
CA MET A 159 -10.47 4.45 -6.52
C MET A 159 -11.67 5.22 -7.09
N ALA A 160 -12.32 4.74 -8.15
CA ALA A 160 -13.43 5.42 -8.81
C ALA A 160 -14.60 5.82 -7.89
N PRO A 161 -15.04 5.00 -6.90
CA PRO A 161 -16.13 5.34 -6.01
C PRO A 161 -15.78 6.32 -4.89
N ALA A 162 -14.56 6.89 -4.85
CA ALA A 162 -14.03 7.67 -3.73
C ALA A 162 -14.13 6.91 -2.40
N PRO A 163 -13.47 5.76 -2.29
CA PRO A 163 -13.59 4.91 -1.11
C PRO A 163 -13.01 5.61 0.13
N ARG A 164 -13.44 5.20 1.33
CA ARG A 164 -12.82 5.60 2.60
C ARG A 164 -11.62 4.74 2.98
N LEU A 165 -11.58 3.53 2.44
CA LEU A 165 -10.52 2.56 2.67
C LEU A 165 -10.06 1.97 1.33
N LEU A 166 -8.74 1.97 1.11
CA LEU A 166 -8.11 1.20 0.04
C LEU A 166 -7.39 -0.02 0.63
N ILE A 167 -7.65 -1.20 0.08
CA ILE A 167 -6.92 -2.43 0.38
C ILE A 167 -6.22 -2.88 -0.89
N LEU A 168 -4.89 -2.79 -0.87
CA LEU A 168 -4.06 -2.95 -2.06
C LEU A 168 -3.01 -4.04 -1.82
N ASP A 169 -3.12 -5.14 -2.55
CA ASP A 169 -2.13 -6.22 -2.54
C ASP A 169 -1.26 -6.10 -3.79
N GLU A 170 0.02 -5.75 -3.61
CA GLU A 170 1.01 -5.52 -4.67
C GLU A 170 0.52 -4.54 -5.77
N PRO A 171 0.09 -3.31 -5.43
CA PRO A 171 -0.54 -2.39 -6.38
C PRO A 171 0.36 -1.94 -7.52
N VAL A 172 1.68 -2.02 -7.35
CA VAL A 172 2.68 -1.61 -8.34
C VAL A 172 3.36 -2.79 -9.05
N ALA A 173 2.87 -4.01 -8.83
CA ALA A 173 3.37 -5.18 -9.54
C ALA A 173 3.26 -5.00 -11.06
N ASN A 174 4.29 -5.46 -11.79
CA ASN A 174 4.38 -5.36 -13.26
C ASN A 174 4.41 -3.94 -13.83
N LEU A 175 4.67 -2.91 -13.00
CA LEU A 175 4.87 -1.54 -13.44
C LEU A 175 6.37 -1.23 -13.59
N ASP A 176 6.69 -0.37 -14.54
CA ASP A 176 8.01 0.25 -14.64
C ASP A 176 8.25 1.26 -13.49
N PRO A 177 9.50 1.65 -13.19
CA PRO A 177 9.81 2.51 -12.05
C PRO A 177 9.05 3.85 -12.04
N MET A 178 8.90 4.51 -13.19
CA MET A 178 8.17 5.79 -13.29
C MET A 178 6.69 5.61 -12.99
N SER A 179 6.09 4.55 -13.53
CA SER A 179 4.69 4.20 -13.25
C SER A 179 4.46 3.85 -11.78
N ARG A 180 5.43 3.22 -11.10
CA ARG A 180 5.34 2.92 -9.66
C ARG A 180 5.29 4.21 -8.83
N GLU A 181 6.22 5.14 -9.08
CA GLU A 181 6.26 6.44 -8.41
C GLU A 181 4.91 7.18 -8.58
N THR A 182 4.38 7.19 -9.80
CA THR A 182 3.07 7.79 -10.10
C THR A 182 1.96 7.16 -9.27
N VAL A 183 1.92 5.83 -9.15
CA VAL A 183 0.91 5.11 -8.37
C VAL A 183 1.04 5.40 -6.88
N TRP A 184 2.27 5.38 -6.31
CA TRP A 184 2.49 5.69 -4.90
C TRP A 184 2.04 7.11 -4.57
N LYS A 185 2.44 8.08 -5.39
CA LYS A 185 2.01 9.46 -5.24
C LYS A 185 0.48 9.61 -5.34
N LEU A 186 -0.16 8.93 -6.29
CA LEU A 186 -1.62 8.97 -6.43
C LEU A 186 -2.35 8.46 -5.18
N ILE A 187 -1.90 7.34 -4.60
CA ILE A 187 -2.48 6.78 -3.38
C ILE A 187 -2.24 7.73 -2.18
N ALA A 188 -1.05 8.28 -2.08
CA ALA A 188 -0.70 9.21 -1.01
C ALA A 188 -1.46 10.54 -1.12
N ASP A 189 -1.63 11.08 -2.32
CA ASP A 189 -2.41 12.31 -2.56
C ASP A 189 -3.89 12.09 -2.24
N TRP A 190 -4.47 10.96 -2.68
CA TRP A 190 -5.82 10.57 -2.31
C TRP A 190 -6.00 10.50 -0.78
N ARG A 191 -5.07 9.85 -0.08
CA ARG A 191 -5.11 9.76 1.38
C ARG A 191 -5.07 11.15 2.04
N ARG A 192 -4.18 12.03 1.58
CA ARG A 192 -4.04 13.39 2.12
C ARG A 192 -5.26 14.27 1.84
N GLN A 193 -5.86 14.17 0.67
CA GLN A 193 -6.97 15.02 0.23
C GLN A 193 -8.32 14.54 0.75
N GLU A 194 -8.55 13.23 0.72
CA GLU A 194 -9.85 12.63 1.10
C GLU A 194 -9.87 12.13 2.55
N GLY A 195 -8.72 12.17 3.26
CA GLY A 195 -8.62 11.63 4.63
C GLY A 195 -8.78 10.10 4.70
N GLY A 196 -8.64 9.42 3.57
CA GLY A 196 -8.82 7.97 3.48
C GLY A 196 -7.70 7.18 4.16
N THR A 197 -7.94 5.90 4.39
CA THR A 197 -6.95 4.95 4.91
C THR A 197 -6.54 4.00 3.79
N ALA A 198 -5.23 3.75 3.63
CA ALA A 198 -4.71 2.76 2.70
C ALA A 198 -4.00 1.63 3.45
N ILE A 199 -4.39 0.38 3.22
CA ILE A 199 -3.66 -0.81 3.68
C ILE A 199 -2.97 -1.39 2.46
N VAL A 200 -1.64 -1.41 2.47
CA VAL A 200 -0.85 -1.78 1.30
C VAL A 200 0.12 -2.90 1.65
N CYS A 201 0.04 -4.00 0.90
CA CYS A 201 1.09 -5.01 0.87
C CYS A 201 2.01 -4.75 -0.31
N SER A 202 3.32 -4.70 -0.07
CA SER A 202 4.32 -4.70 -1.13
C SER A 202 5.62 -5.34 -0.63
N HIS A 203 6.36 -5.91 -1.57
CA HIS A 203 7.72 -6.38 -1.33
C HIS A 203 8.77 -5.31 -1.64
N ILE A 204 8.36 -4.16 -2.19
CA ILE A 204 9.25 -3.03 -2.54
C ILE A 204 9.19 -1.98 -1.43
N LEU A 205 9.83 -2.31 -0.31
CA LEU A 205 9.82 -1.52 0.91
C LEU A 205 10.28 -0.06 0.72
N ALA A 206 11.38 0.14 -0.01
CA ALA A 206 11.99 1.46 -0.17
C ALA A 206 11.06 2.48 -0.84
N GLU A 207 10.24 2.02 -1.80
CA GLU A 207 9.29 2.88 -2.50
C GLU A 207 8.07 3.25 -1.65
N MET A 208 7.65 2.34 -0.76
CA MET A 208 6.48 2.53 0.10
C MET A 208 6.82 3.32 1.37
N GLU A 209 8.08 3.28 1.81
CA GLU A 209 8.52 3.90 3.07
C GLU A 209 8.34 5.41 3.09
N GLU A 210 8.50 6.09 1.96
CA GLU A 210 8.32 7.54 1.87
C GLU A 210 6.89 7.98 2.19
N GLU A 211 5.90 7.11 1.93
CA GLU A 211 4.49 7.39 2.11
C GLU A 211 3.86 6.69 3.33
N ALA A 212 4.50 5.66 3.85
CA ALA A 212 3.98 4.90 4.99
C ALA A 212 3.99 5.72 6.28
N THR A 213 2.85 5.73 6.97
CA THR A 213 2.72 6.34 8.30
C THR A 213 2.81 5.32 9.42
N ASP A 214 2.30 4.12 9.14
CA ASP A 214 2.20 2.99 10.08
C ASP A 214 2.58 1.69 9.37
N PHE A 215 3.01 0.71 10.13
CA PHE A 215 3.43 -0.57 9.57
C PHE A 215 3.10 -1.76 10.48
N ALA A 216 3.03 -2.94 9.88
CA ALA A 216 3.14 -4.22 10.58
C ALA A 216 4.03 -5.18 9.78
N ILE A 217 4.89 -5.89 10.47
CA ILE A 217 5.74 -6.96 9.92
C ILE A 217 5.11 -8.29 10.31
N ILE A 218 4.77 -9.10 9.30
CA ILE A 218 4.21 -10.45 9.50
C ILE A 218 5.19 -11.47 8.95
N ASP A 219 5.45 -12.52 9.74
CA ASP A 219 6.16 -13.71 9.28
C ASP A 219 5.47 -14.97 9.81
N ARG A 220 5.36 -15.99 8.97
CA ARG A 220 4.75 -17.30 9.28
C ARG A 220 3.42 -17.20 10.04
N GLY A 221 2.59 -16.24 9.65
CA GLY A 221 1.27 -16.02 10.24
C GLY A 221 1.25 -15.24 11.54
N HIS A 222 2.38 -14.75 12.05
CA HIS A 222 2.48 -13.97 13.28
C HIS A 222 2.88 -12.52 13.00
N VAL A 223 2.34 -11.57 13.75
CA VAL A 223 2.83 -10.19 13.78
C VAL A 223 4.09 -10.15 14.63
N LEU A 224 5.22 -9.82 14.03
CA LEU A 224 6.50 -9.71 14.72
C LEU A 224 6.69 -8.33 15.32
N LYS A 225 6.30 -7.28 14.60
CA LYS A 225 6.38 -5.89 15.03
C LYS A 225 5.33 -5.04 14.31
N SER A 226 4.79 -4.05 15.00
CA SER A 226 3.92 -3.03 14.42
C SER A 226 4.12 -1.70 15.13
N GLY A 227 3.81 -0.59 14.45
CA GLY A 227 3.93 0.74 15.03
C GLY A 227 3.89 1.84 13.98
N ARG A 228 4.25 3.05 14.40
CA ARG A 228 4.37 4.22 13.52
C ARG A 228 5.75 4.27 12.89
N VAL A 229 5.82 4.62 11.61
CA VAL A 229 7.11 4.79 10.91
C VAL A 229 7.95 5.92 11.55
N ALA A 230 7.30 6.99 12.00
CA ALA A 230 7.97 8.11 12.68
C ALA A 230 8.70 7.70 13.97
N ASP A 231 8.22 6.67 14.66
CA ASP A 231 8.85 6.21 15.92
C ASP A 231 10.15 5.46 15.64
N ILE A 232 10.25 4.77 14.49
CA ILE A 232 11.49 4.10 14.05
C ILE A 232 12.59 5.13 13.75
N ALA A 233 12.22 6.24 13.10
CA ALA A 233 13.17 7.30 12.77
C ALA A 233 13.73 8.03 14.01
N SER A 234 12.99 8.03 15.12
CA SER A 234 13.45 8.65 16.39
C SER A 234 14.44 7.77 17.15
N GLU A 235 14.38 6.45 16.98
CA GLU A 235 15.31 5.50 17.63
C GLU A 235 16.67 5.41 16.92
N THR A 236 16.74 5.80 15.63
CA THR A 236 17.96 5.77 14.84
C THR A 236 18.12 7.08 14.07
N ALA A 237 18.91 8.02 14.62
CA ALA A 237 19.32 9.21 13.88
C ALA A 237 20.25 8.80 12.72
N THR A 238 19.68 8.47 11.58
CA THR A 238 20.41 8.27 10.33
C THR A 238 20.48 9.60 9.59
N PHE A 239 21.68 10.15 9.46
CA PHE A 239 21.92 11.37 8.70
C PHE A 239 22.09 11.00 7.21
N ARG A 240 21.25 11.55 6.33
CA ARG A 240 21.51 11.55 4.90
C ARG A 240 22.54 12.66 4.63
N VAL A 241 23.78 12.32 4.35
CA VAL A 241 24.79 13.28 3.93
C VAL A 241 24.67 13.49 2.42
N GLU A 242 24.05 14.59 1.99
CA GLU A 242 23.98 14.98 0.60
C GLU A 242 25.24 15.80 0.27
N VAL A 243 26.21 15.21 -0.41
CA VAL A 243 27.42 15.89 -0.85
C VAL A 243 27.11 16.67 -2.13
N ARG A 244 26.86 17.97 -2.01
CA ARG A 244 26.78 18.89 -3.15
C ARG A 244 28.17 19.38 -3.52
N GLY A 245 28.84 18.70 -4.45
CA GLY A 245 30.10 19.11 -4.99
C GLY A 245 29.94 19.68 -6.40
N ASN A 246 30.55 20.82 -6.67
CA ASN A 246 30.88 21.23 -8.05
C ASN A 246 31.92 20.23 -8.57
N LEU A 247 31.49 19.23 -9.29
CA LEU A 247 32.41 18.35 -10.00
C LEU A 247 33.07 19.15 -11.09
N ALA A 248 34.34 19.53 -10.89
CA ALA A 248 35.16 20.10 -11.95
C ALA A 248 35.12 19.13 -13.15
N ALA A 249 34.89 19.68 -14.33
CA ALA A 249 34.77 18.93 -15.57
C ALA A 249 35.89 17.87 -15.68
N GLY A 250 35.54 16.60 -15.75
CA GLY A 250 36.43 15.46 -15.93
C GLY A 250 36.57 14.48 -14.77
N LYS A 251 35.88 14.65 -13.62
CA LYS A 251 35.87 13.66 -12.57
C LYS A 251 34.48 13.00 -12.50
N THR A 252 34.43 11.72 -12.81
CA THR A 252 33.24 10.87 -12.69
C THR A 252 32.84 10.65 -11.23
N PRO A 253 31.54 10.41 -10.91
CA PRO A 253 31.08 10.07 -9.55
C PRO A 253 31.79 8.89 -8.90
N GLU A 254 32.46 8.04 -9.68
CA GLU A 254 33.26 6.89 -9.22
C GLU A 254 34.45 7.26 -8.31
N SER A 255 34.78 8.56 -8.22
CA SER A 255 35.90 9.00 -7.37
C SER A 255 35.54 9.27 -5.90
N LEU A 256 34.26 9.23 -5.51
CA LEU A 256 33.77 9.39 -4.14
C LEU A 256 33.29 8.04 -3.60
N THR A 257 34.22 7.25 -3.05
CA THR A 257 33.88 6.01 -2.36
C THR A 257 33.39 6.29 -0.93
N PRO A 258 32.56 5.40 -0.32
CA PRO A 258 32.15 5.52 1.08
C PRO A 258 33.33 5.72 2.05
N GLU A 259 34.48 5.11 1.76
CA GLU A 259 35.71 5.25 2.54
C GLU A 259 36.25 6.68 2.50
N LYS A 260 36.32 7.30 1.31
CA LYS A 260 36.78 8.69 1.17
C LYS A 260 35.85 9.68 1.87
N ILE A 261 34.54 9.43 1.86
CA ILE A 261 33.58 10.27 2.57
C ILE A 261 33.79 10.12 4.09
N ARG A 262 34.02 8.91 4.57
CA ARG A 262 34.35 8.63 5.99
C ARG A 262 35.62 9.34 6.43
N ASP A 263 36.68 9.30 5.61
CA ASP A 263 37.95 9.96 5.90
C ASP A 263 37.81 11.48 5.96
N ILE A 264 37.00 12.08 5.10
CA ILE A 264 36.72 13.53 5.11
C ILE A 264 35.96 13.91 6.39
N LEU A 265 34.99 13.12 6.81
CA LEU A 265 34.19 13.37 8.02
C LEU A 265 35.06 13.17 9.29
N ALA A 266 35.89 12.13 9.31
CA ALA A 266 36.85 11.87 10.40
C ALA A 266 37.87 12.98 10.54
N ALA A 267 38.38 13.54 9.44
CA ALA A 267 39.29 14.70 9.47
C ALA A 267 38.61 15.98 10.01
N ALA A 268 37.29 16.08 9.92
CA ALA A 268 36.49 17.13 10.53
C ALA A 268 36.05 16.85 11.98
N GLY A 269 36.53 15.74 12.58
CA GLY A 269 36.16 15.31 13.93
C GLY A 269 34.76 14.73 14.05
N ILE A 270 34.15 14.32 12.93
CA ILE A 270 32.83 13.73 12.87
C ILE A 270 32.97 12.21 12.69
N GLU A 271 32.58 11.44 13.71
CA GLU A 271 32.48 9.99 13.61
C GLU A 271 31.17 9.63 12.89
N ALA A 272 31.27 9.11 11.65
CA ALA A 272 30.14 8.79 10.84
C ALA A 272 30.29 7.43 10.16
N GLU A 273 29.26 6.65 10.19
CA GLU A 273 29.15 5.43 9.40
C GLU A 273 28.58 5.81 8.01
N VAL A 274 29.39 5.72 6.99
CA VAL A 274 28.97 5.98 5.61
C VAL A 274 28.51 4.66 5.00
N ALA A 275 27.22 4.40 5.06
CA ALA A 275 26.58 3.29 4.37
C ALA A 275 25.66 3.82 3.25
N PRO A 276 25.35 3.01 2.23
CA PRO A 276 24.26 3.36 1.31
C PRO A 276 23.03 3.69 2.13
N ALA A 277 22.35 4.81 1.82
CA ALA A 277 21.17 5.24 2.55
C ALA A 277 20.11 4.14 2.47
N GLN A 278 20.05 3.30 3.48
CA GLN A 278 18.96 2.34 3.68
C GLN A 278 17.86 3.07 4.43
N SER A 279 16.65 2.88 3.96
CA SER A 279 15.48 3.41 4.63
C SER A 279 15.32 2.76 6.03
N SER A 280 14.79 3.52 6.98
CA SER A 280 14.63 3.04 8.37
C SER A 280 13.70 1.83 8.48
N LEU A 281 12.65 1.77 7.66
CA LEU A 281 11.72 0.66 7.61
C LEU A 281 12.34 -0.57 6.95
N SER A 282 13.13 -0.38 5.89
CA SER A 282 13.87 -1.47 5.23
C SER A 282 14.94 -2.09 6.13
N ARG A 283 15.58 -1.28 6.98
CA ARG A 283 16.52 -1.77 8.00
C ARG A 283 15.78 -2.58 9.06
N LEU A 284 14.72 -2.00 9.65
CA LEU A 284 13.92 -2.68 10.65
C LEU A 284 13.40 -4.03 10.14
N TYR A 285 12.90 -4.07 8.89
CA TYR A 285 12.43 -5.30 8.29
C TYR A 285 13.50 -6.40 8.26
N ARG A 286 14.73 -6.07 7.83
CA ARG A 286 15.85 -7.04 7.81
C ARG A 286 16.29 -7.53 9.18
N GLU A 287 16.19 -6.68 10.20
CA GLU A 287 16.55 -7.03 11.59
C GLU A 287 15.45 -7.87 12.26
N THR A 288 14.22 -7.85 11.72
CA THR A 288 13.07 -8.53 12.32
C THR A 288 12.74 -9.86 11.65
N VAL A 289 13.00 -10.01 10.37
CA VAL A 289 12.75 -11.20 9.54
C VAL A 289 14.08 -11.90 9.18
#